data_493b31492a3a8e1b4abeca0196b2b3b5
#
_entry.id   493b31492a3a8e1b4abeca0196b2b3b5
#
_cell.length_a   1.000
_cell.length_b   1.000
_cell.length_c   1.000
_cell.angle_alpha   90.00
_cell.angle_beta   90.00
_cell.angle_gamma   90.00
#
_symmetry.space_group_name_H-M   'P 1'
#
loop_
_entity.id
_entity.type
_entity.pdbx_description
1 polymer ?
#
loop_
_entity_poly.entity_id
_entity_poly.type
_entity_poly.pdbx_seq_one_letter_code
_entity_poly.pdbx_strand_id
1 'polypeptide(L)'
;PALARHAPVRLQVHNLYYDTPDQALRRQRAALRIRRVDGEGGSQWLQTLKTADKGMSALSQRGEWEVPVGGPALHHQALCEAPPWRRLDPDGAVFAALEPCFSTDFERTRWTVRLRGGATIEVALDVGVIVADGRTAPVCELELELLSGAPEALFRLAVQIARRVAVLPLAASKAQRGFVLAQGMLDAPQGARPPAPARRVSSHLLASPLLAEAFDQFAANLHSLLV
;
A
#
# COMPACT_ATOMS: atom_id res chain seq x y z
N PRO A 1 2.61 26.87 11.40
CA PRO A 1 1.64 26.48 12.40
C PRO A 1 1.67 24.96 12.49
N ALA A 2 2.00 24.44 13.69
CA ALA A 2 2.07 23.01 13.90
C ALA A 2 0.68 22.41 13.74
N LEU A 3 0.49 21.55 12.73
CA LEU A 3 -0.73 20.77 12.55
C LEU A 3 -0.76 19.57 13.51
N ALA A 4 0.42 19.03 13.87
CA ALA A 4 0.56 17.96 14.87
C ALA A 4 0.62 18.56 16.28
N ARG A 5 -0.22 18.03 17.18
CA ARG A 5 -0.28 18.46 18.59
C ARG A 5 0.60 17.64 19.52
N HIS A 6 1.10 16.51 19.04
CA HIS A 6 1.92 15.56 19.80
C HIS A 6 3.24 15.33 19.09
N ALA A 7 4.26 14.93 19.83
CA ALA A 7 5.52 14.48 19.26
C ALA A 7 5.28 13.32 18.27
N PRO A 8 6.10 13.20 17.24
CA PRO A 8 6.03 12.06 16.35
C PRO A 8 6.40 10.77 17.09
N VAL A 9 5.76 9.67 16.69
CA VAL A 9 6.11 8.33 17.13
C VAL A 9 7.02 7.70 16.07
N ARG A 10 8.16 7.16 16.49
CA ARG A 10 9.08 6.43 15.62
C ARG A 10 8.98 4.95 15.87
N LEU A 11 8.91 4.18 14.79
CA LEU A 11 8.76 2.74 14.80
C LEU A 11 9.73 2.14 13.78
N GLN A 12 10.36 1.01 14.13
CA GLN A 12 11.02 0.18 13.14
C GLN A 12 10.03 -0.87 12.66
N VAL A 13 9.85 -0.98 11.34
CA VAL A 13 8.84 -1.85 10.74
C VAL A 13 9.49 -2.82 9.76
N HIS A 14 9.38 -4.12 10.08
CA HIS A 14 9.82 -5.20 9.22
C HIS A 14 8.59 -5.96 8.71
N ASN A 15 8.50 -6.18 7.40
CA ASN A 15 7.45 -7.01 6.83
C ASN A 15 8.07 -8.12 6.00
N LEU A 16 7.49 -9.31 6.11
CA LEU A 16 7.74 -10.43 5.21
C LEU A 16 6.45 -10.73 4.47
N TYR A 17 6.49 -10.67 3.15
CA TYR A 17 5.34 -10.90 2.28
C TYR A 17 5.36 -12.31 1.73
N TYR A 18 4.17 -12.89 1.61
CA TYR A 18 3.95 -14.27 1.19
C TYR A 18 3.02 -14.34 -0.02
N ASP A 19 3.31 -15.26 -0.91
CA ASP A 19 2.41 -15.70 -1.98
C ASP A 19 2.75 -17.16 -2.34
N THR A 20 1.93 -17.76 -3.18
CA THR A 20 2.24 -19.05 -3.79
C THR A 20 3.23 -18.86 -4.95
N PRO A 21 3.99 -19.91 -5.37
CA PRO A 21 4.88 -19.83 -6.53
C PRO A 21 4.21 -19.32 -7.81
N ASP A 22 2.92 -19.65 -7.99
CA ASP A 22 2.10 -19.21 -9.11
C ASP A 22 1.38 -17.86 -8.87
N GLN A 23 1.70 -17.17 -7.76
CA GLN A 23 1.19 -15.85 -7.40
C GLN A 23 -0.34 -15.78 -7.25
N ALA A 24 -0.92 -16.78 -6.58
CA ALA A 24 -2.37 -16.90 -6.43
C ALA A 24 -3.00 -15.70 -5.70
N LEU A 25 -2.34 -15.17 -4.66
CA LEU A 25 -2.83 -13.99 -3.93
C LEU A 25 -2.73 -12.73 -4.80
N ARG A 26 -1.57 -12.50 -5.43
CA ARG A 26 -1.36 -11.35 -6.31
C ARG A 26 -2.36 -11.29 -7.46
N ARG A 27 -2.62 -12.44 -8.12
CA ARG A 27 -3.63 -12.53 -9.21
C ARG A 27 -5.02 -12.13 -8.73
N GLN A 28 -5.34 -12.38 -7.47
CA GLN A 28 -6.60 -12.00 -6.83
C GLN A 28 -6.51 -10.63 -6.12
N ARG A 29 -5.44 -9.85 -6.39
CA ARG A 29 -5.19 -8.53 -5.80
C ARG A 29 -5.17 -8.54 -4.28
N ALA A 30 -4.74 -9.64 -3.71
CA ALA A 30 -4.49 -9.79 -2.28
C ALA A 30 -2.99 -9.71 -1.98
N ALA A 31 -2.65 -9.26 -0.79
CA ALA A 31 -1.30 -9.29 -0.25
C ALA A 31 -1.35 -9.76 1.19
N LEU A 32 -0.57 -10.78 1.51
CA LEU A 32 -0.43 -11.34 2.84
C LEU A 32 0.98 -11.04 3.37
N ARG A 33 1.05 -10.59 4.62
CA ARG A 33 2.34 -10.35 5.29
C ARG A 33 2.29 -10.70 6.76
N ILE A 34 3.46 -11.02 7.30
CA ILE A 34 3.78 -10.90 8.72
C ILE A 34 4.59 -9.60 8.91
N ARG A 35 4.22 -8.85 9.91
CA ARG A 35 4.85 -7.58 10.28
C ARG A 35 5.38 -7.64 11.70
N ARG A 36 6.62 -7.23 11.90
CA ARG A 36 7.16 -6.85 13.20
C ARG A 36 7.21 -5.33 13.31
N VAL A 37 6.71 -4.81 14.41
CA VAL A 37 6.76 -3.39 14.73
C VAL A 37 7.52 -3.26 16.05
N ASP A 38 8.64 -2.56 16.04
CA ASP A 38 9.45 -2.26 17.21
C ASP A 38 9.28 -0.78 17.57
N GLY A 39 8.95 -0.50 18.82
CA GLY A 39 8.76 0.85 19.33
C GLY A 39 9.09 0.92 20.83
N GLU A 40 8.84 2.06 21.46
CA GLU A 40 9.11 2.26 22.90
C GLU A 40 8.41 1.24 23.80
N GLY A 41 7.28 0.67 23.34
CA GLY A 41 6.50 -0.36 24.07
C GLY A 41 6.96 -1.80 23.86
N GLY A 42 8.06 -2.03 23.12
CA GLY A 42 8.55 -3.35 22.75
C GLY A 42 8.20 -3.75 21.32
N SER A 43 8.30 -5.05 21.04
CA SER A 43 8.04 -5.64 19.73
C SER A 43 6.63 -6.23 19.65
N GLN A 44 5.93 -5.98 18.56
CA GLN A 44 4.63 -6.57 18.24
C GLN A 44 4.67 -7.26 16.90
N TRP A 45 4.05 -8.44 16.82
CA TRP A 45 3.87 -9.17 15.57
C TRP A 45 2.43 -9.07 15.12
N LEU A 46 2.23 -8.78 13.83
CA LEU A 46 0.92 -8.61 13.20
C LEU A 46 0.88 -9.43 11.93
N GLN A 47 -0.22 -10.13 11.72
CA GLN A 47 -0.54 -10.77 10.44
C GLN A 47 -1.58 -9.92 9.71
N THR A 48 -1.28 -9.53 8.47
CA THR A 48 -2.15 -8.63 7.70
C THR A 48 -2.49 -9.25 6.36
N LEU A 49 -3.78 -9.36 6.07
CA LEU A 49 -4.31 -9.60 4.73
C LEU A 49 -4.91 -8.31 4.18
N LYS A 50 -4.40 -7.85 3.05
CA LYS A 50 -4.95 -6.69 2.32
C LYS A 50 -5.56 -7.15 1.01
N THR A 51 -6.74 -6.62 0.68
CA THR A 51 -7.36 -6.82 -0.64
C THR A 51 -7.54 -5.47 -1.31
N ALA A 52 -7.21 -5.38 -2.60
CA ALA A 52 -7.37 -4.14 -3.34
C ALA A 52 -8.67 -4.17 -4.15
N ASP A 53 -9.37 -3.04 -4.17
CA ASP A 53 -10.46 -2.79 -5.11
C ASP A 53 -9.93 -2.59 -6.55
N LYS A 54 -10.85 -2.54 -7.52
CA LYS A 54 -10.54 -2.48 -8.95
C LYS A 54 -9.89 -1.17 -9.43
N GLY A 55 -9.73 -0.17 -8.55
CA GLY A 55 -9.13 1.13 -8.88
C GLY A 55 -7.60 1.15 -8.69
N MET A 56 -6.88 1.80 -9.62
CA MET A 56 -5.45 2.12 -9.50
C MET A 56 -5.31 3.64 -9.31
N SER A 57 -5.56 4.14 -8.11
CA SER A 57 -5.32 5.55 -7.81
C SER A 57 -4.50 5.69 -6.53
N ALA A 58 -3.85 6.85 -6.36
CA ALA A 58 -3.16 7.18 -5.11
C ALA A 58 -4.13 7.27 -3.92
N LEU A 59 -5.43 7.49 -4.17
CA LEU A 59 -6.51 7.31 -3.20
C LEU A 59 -7.09 5.90 -3.37
N SER A 60 -6.85 5.03 -2.40
CA SER A 60 -7.37 3.66 -2.42
C SER A 60 -8.15 3.35 -1.15
N GLN A 61 -9.32 2.76 -1.32
CA GLN A 61 -10.05 2.10 -0.25
C GLN A 61 -9.76 0.61 -0.37
N ARG A 62 -9.11 0.03 0.65
CA ARG A 62 -8.69 -1.38 0.64
C ARG A 62 -9.31 -2.08 1.83
N GLY A 63 -9.77 -3.31 1.64
CA GLY A 63 -10.08 -4.18 2.76
C GLY A 63 -8.77 -4.57 3.45
N GLU A 64 -8.72 -4.39 4.76
CA GLU A 64 -7.57 -4.77 5.59
C GLU A 64 -8.06 -5.57 6.79
N TRP A 65 -7.47 -6.75 6.97
CA TRP A 65 -7.66 -7.59 8.15
C TRP A 65 -6.29 -7.78 8.80
N GLU A 66 -6.13 -7.17 9.95
CA GLU A 66 -4.88 -7.23 10.71
C GLU A 66 -5.17 -7.79 12.10
N VAL A 67 -4.40 -8.78 12.50
CA VAL A 67 -4.52 -9.41 13.82
C VAL A 67 -3.14 -9.56 14.47
N PRO A 68 -3.02 -9.39 15.79
CA PRO A 68 -1.80 -9.70 16.51
C PRO A 68 -1.57 -11.22 16.51
N VAL A 69 -0.28 -11.61 16.35
CA VAL A 69 0.17 -13.00 16.40
C VAL A 69 1.38 -13.13 17.30
N GLY A 70 1.68 -14.36 17.74
CA GLY A 70 2.73 -14.61 18.71
C GLY A 70 4.17 -14.55 18.20
N GLY A 71 4.40 -14.40 16.86
CA GLY A 71 5.73 -14.46 16.30
C GLY A 71 5.75 -14.37 14.76
N PRO A 72 6.89 -14.74 14.13
CA PRO A 72 7.11 -14.54 12.70
C PRO A 72 6.37 -15.55 11.80
N ALA A 73 5.74 -16.56 12.37
CA ALA A 73 5.03 -17.58 11.58
C ALA A 73 3.62 -17.11 11.20
N LEU A 74 3.18 -17.51 10.01
CA LEU A 74 1.79 -17.33 9.59
C LEU A 74 0.84 -18.17 10.48
N HIS A 75 -0.28 -17.58 10.83
CA HIS A 75 -1.30 -18.19 11.67
C HIS A 75 -2.56 -18.48 10.85
N HIS A 76 -2.70 -19.72 10.37
CA HIS A 76 -3.76 -20.13 9.45
C HIS A 76 -5.17 -19.88 10.00
N GLN A 77 -5.41 -20.25 11.27
CA GLN A 77 -6.74 -20.07 11.87
C GLN A 77 -7.18 -18.60 11.88
N ALA A 78 -6.26 -17.67 12.16
CA ALA A 78 -6.56 -16.23 12.13
C ALA A 78 -6.89 -15.74 10.71
N LEU A 79 -6.29 -16.33 9.66
CA LEU A 79 -6.68 -16.04 8.27
C LEU A 79 -8.09 -16.55 7.97
N CYS A 80 -8.45 -17.73 8.45
CA CYS A 80 -9.79 -18.31 8.24
C CYS A 80 -10.91 -17.46 8.84
N GLU A 81 -10.62 -16.58 9.79
CA GLU A 81 -11.58 -15.61 10.34
C GLU A 81 -11.84 -14.44 9.38
N ALA A 82 -10.91 -14.13 8.47
CA ALA A 82 -11.07 -13.08 7.49
C ALA A 82 -11.97 -13.53 6.32
N PRO A 83 -13.12 -12.87 6.07
CA PRO A 83 -14.03 -13.29 5.00
C PRO A 83 -13.42 -13.36 3.61
N PRO A 84 -12.46 -12.48 3.22
CA PRO A 84 -11.78 -12.64 1.93
C PRO A 84 -10.93 -13.89 1.86
N TRP A 85 -10.24 -14.28 2.95
CA TRP A 85 -9.40 -15.45 2.95
C TRP A 85 -10.19 -16.74 2.65
N ARG A 86 -11.38 -16.89 3.21
CA ARG A 86 -12.25 -18.05 2.94
C ARG A 86 -12.61 -18.22 1.46
N ARG A 87 -12.59 -17.13 0.68
CA ARG A 87 -12.79 -17.18 -0.77
C ARG A 87 -11.50 -17.45 -1.54
N LEU A 88 -10.37 -16.97 -1.01
CA LEU A 88 -9.05 -17.17 -1.60
C LEU A 88 -8.55 -18.60 -1.42
N ASP A 89 -8.86 -19.19 -0.28
CA ASP A 89 -8.34 -20.49 0.16
C ASP A 89 -9.47 -21.34 0.81
N PRO A 90 -10.43 -21.84 0.02
CA PRO A 90 -11.55 -22.59 0.56
C PRO A 90 -11.19 -23.99 1.07
N ASP A 91 -10.09 -24.54 0.60
CA ASP A 91 -9.64 -25.93 0.86
C ASP A 91 -8.29 -26.02 1.56
N GLY A 92 -7.63 -24.90 1.89
CA GLY A 92 -6.33 -24.85 2.54
C GLY A 92 -5.13 -25.02 1.61
N ALA A 93 -5.36 -25.20 0.31
CA ALA A 93 -4.30 -25.46 -0.66
C ALA A 93 -3.40 -24.23 -0.88
N VAL A 94 -3.99 -23.03 -0.88
CA VAL A 94 -3.23 -21.78 -1.01
C VAL A 94 -2.31 -21.60 0.20
N PHE A 95 -2.82 -21.77 1.43
CA PHE A 95 -2.02 -21.65 2.64
C PHE A 95 -0.85 -22.63 2.66
N ALA A 96 -1.10 -23.89 2.27
CA ALA A 96 -0.07 -24.94 2.24
C ALA A 96 1.06 -24.64 1.23
N ALA A 97 0.78 -23.85 0.19
CA ALA A 97 1.73 -23.50 -0.86
C ALA A 97 2.37 -22.10 -0.67
N LEU A 98 2.08 -21.39 0.45
CA LEU A 98 2.65 -20.06 0.71
C LEU A 98 4.15 -20.14 0.96
N GLU A 99 4.88 -19.28 0.27
CA GLU A 99 6.32 -19.08 0.42
C GLU A 99 6.63 -17.59 0.63
N PRO A 100 7.73 -17.25 1.34
CA PRO A 100 8.18 -15.87 1.43
C PRO A 100 8.67 -15.37 0.07
N CYS A 101 8.23 -14.18 -0.34
CA CYS A 101 8.54 -13.61 -1.66
C CYS A 101 9.52 -12.45 -1.59
N PHE A 102 9.32 -11.54 -0.66
CA PHE A 102 10.15 -10.35 -0.45
C PHE A 102 9.89 -9.76 0.93
N SER A 103 10.81 -8.90 1.37
CA SER A 103 10.68 -8.17 2.62
C SER A 103 10.70 -6.65 2.41
N THR A 104 10.21 -5.93 3.40
CA THR A 104 10.42 -4.48 3.51
C THR A 104 10.90 -4.14 4.90
N ASP A 105 11.87 -3.25 4.99
CA ASP A 105 12.47 -2.80 6.24
C ASP A 105 12.58 -1.29 6.21
N PHE A 106 11.89 -0.60 7.12
CA PHE A 106 11.87 0.85 7.14
C PHE A 106 11.58 1.43 8.53
N GLU A 107 12.13 2.62 8.78
CA GLU A 107 11.69 3.46 9.88
C GLU A 107 10.41 4.18 9.47
N ARG A 108 9.37 4.09 10.31
CA ARG A 108 8.13 4.86 10.21
C ARG A 108 8.11 5.96 11.24
N THR A 109 8.04 7.21 10.78
CA THR A 109 7.72 8.34 11.64
C THR A 109 6.26 8.73 11.44
N ARG A 110 5.47 8.69 12.51
CA ARG A 110 4.02 8.85 12.48
C ARG A 110 3.57 10.06 13.26
N TRP A 111 2.65 10.85 12.70
CA TRP A 111 1.97 11.99 13.33
C TRP A 111 0.46 11.83 13.25
N THR A 112 -0.25 12.16 14.31
CA THR A 112 -1.70 12.35 14.27
C THR A 112 -2.01 13.84 14.10
N VAL A 113 -2.63 14.18 12.97
CA VAL A 113 -2.93 15.56 12.58
C VAL A 113 -4.43 15.78 12.65
N ARG A 114 -4.85 16.78 13.45
CA ARG A 114 -6.23 17.23 13.50
C ARG A 114 -6.39 18.52 12.70
N LEU A 115 -7.23 18.49 11.68
CA LEU A 115 -7.52 19.64 10.83
C LEU A 115 -8.62 20.54 11.42
N ARG A 116 -8.59 21.82 11.05
CA ARG A 116 -9.74 22.72 11.25
C ARG A 116 -10.93 22.17 10.46
N GLY A 117 -12.04 21.88 11.13
CA GLY A 117 -13.20 21.18 10.54
C GLY A 117 -13.36 19.75 11.04
N GLY A 118 -12.52 19.30 12.00
CA GLY A 118 -12.73 18.09 12.81
C GLY A 118 -12.14 16.81 12.24
N ALA A 119 -11.65 16.80 11.00
CA ALA A 119 -11.01 15.61 10.43
C ALA A 119 -9.70 15.29 11.16
N THR A 120 -9.47 14.00 11.42
CA THR A 120 -8.23 13.46 11.98
C THR A 120 -7.57 12.56 10.94
N ILE A 121 -6.29 12.82 10.68
CA ILE A 121 -5.50 12.12 9.67
C ILE A 121 -4.23 11.63 10.35
N GLU A 122 -3.88 10.36 10.13
CA GLU A 122 -2.54 9.86 10.38
C GLU A 122 -1.66 10.20 9.18
N VAL A 123 -0.50 10.79 9.46
CA VAL A 123 0.55 11.05 8.48
C VAL A 123 1.72 10.17 8.85
N ALA A 124 2.16 9.30 7.95
CA ALA A 124 3.29 8.41 8.18
C ALA A 124 4.35 8.63 7.10
N LEU A 125 5.59 8.88 7.51
CA LEU A 125 6.76 8.90 6.64
C LEU A 125 7.52 7.59 6.83
N ASP A 126 7.66 6.82 5.76
CA ASP A 126 8.40 5.57 5.70
C ASP A 126 9.71 5.78 4.93
N VAL A 127 10.83 5.46 5.56
CA VAL A 127 12.16 5.54 4.96
C VAL A 127 12.90 4.22 5.17
N GLY A 128 13.31 3.58 4.09
CA GLY A 128 13.96 2.27 4.17
C GLY A 128 14.12 1.59 2.83
N VAL A 129 13.93 0.27 2.79
CA VAL A 129 14.18 -0.55 1.60
C VAL A 129 13.14 -1.66 1.43
N ILE A 130 12.96 -2.09 0.19
CA ILE A 130 12.34 -3.35 -0.22
C ILE A 130 13.49 -4.27 -0.65
N VAL A 131 13.44 -5.53 -0.23
CA VAL A 131 14.45 -6.53 -0.57
C VAL A 131 13.76 -7.75 -1.19
N ALA A 132 14.20 -8.15 -2.37
CA ALA A 132 13.67 -9.33 -3.07
C ALA A 132 14.78 -9.98 -3.90
N ASP A 133 15.04 -11.25 -3.68
CA ASP A 133 15.99 -12.06 -4.48
C ASP A 133 17.35 -11.36 -4.67
N GLY A 134 17.94 -10.86 -3.58
CA GLY A 134 19.23 -10.15 -3.60
C GLY A 134 19.20 -8.74 -4.19
N ARG A 135 18.05 -8.28 -4.71
CA ARG A 135 17.84 -6.92 -5.22
C ARG A 135 17.24 -6.03 -4.14
N THR A 136 17.48 -4.73 -4.24
CA THR A 136 16.93 -3.73 -3.32
C THR A 136 16.28 -2.59 -4.06
N ALA A 137 15.24 -2.00 -3.46
CA ALA A 137 14.63 -0.76 -3.94
C ALA A 137 14.39 0.19 -2.76
N PRO A 138 14.64 1.50 -2.90
CA PRO A 138 14.43 2.45 -1.82
C PRO A 138 12.95 2.63 -1.50
N VAL A 139 12.65 2.88 -0.22
CA VAL A 139 11.36 3.36 0.26
C VAL A 139 11.56 4.77 0.83
N CYS A 140 10.87 5.75 0.27
CA CYS A 140 10.73 7.10 0.82
C CYS A 140 9.32 7.58 0.49
N GLU A 141 8.36 7.25 1.34
CA GLU A 141 6.93 7.42 1.07
C GLU A 141 6.25 8.18 2.20
N LEU A 142 5.33 9.07 1.83
CA LEU A 142 4.43 9.73 2.76
C LEU A 142 3.02 9.16 2.55
N GLU A 143 2.49 8.52 3.58
CA GLU A 143 1.13 7.97 3.60
C GLU A 143 0.21 8.90 4.41
N LEU A 144 -0.99 9.12 3.92
CA LEU A 144 -2.05 9.87 4.61
C LEU A 144 -3.25 8.94 4.80
N GLU A 145 -3.61 8.66 6.05
CA GLU A 145 -4.74 7.81 6.39
C GLU A 145 -5.81 8.61 7.13
N LEU A 146 -7.05 8.57 6.62
CA LEU A 146 -8.19 9.22 7.25
C LEU A 146 -8.70 8.39 8.42
N LEU A 147 -8.46 8.86 9.64
CA LEU A 147 -8.99 8.20 10.85
C LEU A 147 -10.43 8.62 11.13
N SER A 148 -10.78 9.89 10.82
CA SER A 148 -12.15 10.39 10.95
C SER A 148 -12.37 11.65 10.13
N GLY A 149 -13.61 11.86 9.68
CA GLY A 149 -14.01 13.05 8.91
C GLY A 149 -14.29 12.73 7.44
N ALA A 150 -14.37 13.77 6.62
CA ALA A 150 -14.68 13.65 5.20
C ALA A 150 -13.42 13.38 4.37
N PRO A 151 -13.47 12.51 3.32
CA PRO A 151 -12.32 12.15 2.48
C PRO A 151 -11.61 13.33 1.82
N GLU A 152 -12.32 14.43 1.55
CA GLU A 152 -11.77 15.66 0.98
C GLU A 152 -10.68 16.30 1.87
N ALA A 153 -10.68 15.95 3.15
CA ALA A 153 -9.65 16.39 4.10
C ALA A 153 -8.26 15.84 3.74
N LEU A 154 -8.17 14.62 3.20
CA LEU A 154 -6.92 14.04 2.71
C LEU A 154 -6.33 14.88 1.58
N PHE A 155 -7.14 15.25 0.58
CA PHE A 155 -6.69 16.07 -0.55
C PHE A 155 -6.24 17.46 -0.10
N ARG A 156 -6.98 18.09 0.83
CA ARG A 156 -6.57 19.39 1.38
C ARG A 156 -5.23 19.31 2.09
N LEU A 157 -4.99 18.26 2.88
CA LEU A 157 -3.72 18.07 3.56
C LEU A 157 -2.60 17.75 2.56
N ALA A 158 -2.84 16.87 1.59
CA ALA A 158 -1.87 16.53 0.54
C ALA A 158 -1.42 17.77 -0.25
N VAL A 159 -2.35 18.64 -0.65
CA VAL A 159 -2.03 19.91 -1.32
C VAL A 159 -1.21 20.84 -0.43
N GLN A 160 -1.50 20.92 0.88
CA GLN A 160 -0.72 21.73 1.82
C GLN A 160 0.71 21.22 1.96
N ILE A 161 0.90 19.89 1.99
CA ILE A 161 2.23 19.27 2.03
C ILE A 161 2.97 19.55 0.72
N ALA A 162 2.34 19.31 -0.44
CA ALA A 162 2.93 19.49 -1.75
C ALA A 162 3.40 20.93 -2.03
N ARG A 163 2.81 21.92 -1.38
CA ARG A 163 3.27 23.33 -1.45
C ARG A 163 4.57 23.59 -0.69
N ARG A 164 5.04 22.65 0.12
CA ARG A 164 6.21 22.80 1.01
C ARG A 164 7.30 21.78 0.73
N VAL A 165 6.92 20.60 0.24
CA VAL A 165 7.80 19.48 -0.02
C VAL A 165 7.50 18.97 -1.43
N ALA A 166 8.55 18.71 -2.20
CA ALA A 166 8.42 18.07 -3.50
C ALA A 166 7.97 16.61 -3.29
N VAL A 167 6.71 16.34 -3.60
CA VAL A 167 6.11 15.01 -3.51
C VAL A 167 5.39 14.68 -4.81
N LEU A 168 5.40 13.39 -5.16
CA LEU A 168 4.69 12.87 -6.33
C LEU A 168 3.68 11.82 -5.87
N PRO A 169 2.48 11.80 -6.45
CA PRO A 169 1.53 10.73 -6.18
C PRO A 169 2.11 9.37 -6.56
N LEU A 170 2.05 8.41 -5.64
CA LEU A 170 2.51 7.05 -5.86
C LEU A 170 1.32 6.10 -5.87
N ALA A 171 0.99 5.53 -7.03
CA ALA A 171 -0.10 4.56 -7.17
C ALA A 171 0.31 3.15 -6.71
N ALA A 172 1.59 2.78 -6.92
CA ALA A 172 2.09 1.46 -6.57
C ALA A 172 2.36 1.34 -5.06
N SER A 173 1.73 0.37 -4.41
CA SER A 173 2.02 0.04 -3.00
C SER A 173 3.39 -0.64 -2.86
N LYS A 174 3.95 -0.65 -1.62
CA LYS A 174 5.18 -1.41 -1.28
C LYS A 174 5.06 -2.89 -1.71
N ALA A 175 3.87 -3.50 -1.53
CA ALA A 175 3.63 -4.87 -1.97
C ALA A 175 3.74 -5.03 -3.49
N GLN A 176 3.13 -4.14 -4.27
CA GLN A 176 3.24 -4.19 -5.73
C GLN A 176 4.68 -4.00 -6.19
N ARG A 177 5.41 -3.05 -5.61
CA ARG A 177 6.82 -2.80 -5.91
C ARG A 177 7.70 -4.01 -5.54
N GLY A 178 7.44 -4.65 -4.39
CA GLY A 178 8.16 -5.85 -3.97
C GLY A 178 7.99 -7.03 -4.92
N PHE A 179 6.76 -7.28 -5.39
CA PHE A 179 6.52 -8.32 -6.40
C PHE A 179 7.21 -8.03 -7.74
N VAL A 180 7.20 -6.77 -8.18
CA VAL A 180 7.86 -6.34 -9.42
C VAL A 180 9.38 -6.44 -9.28
N LEU A 181 9.93 -6.07 -8.11
CA LEU A 181 11.36 -6.21 -7.80
C LEU A 181 11.79 -7.69 -7.81
N ALA A 182 10.99 -8.59 -7.20
CA ALA A 182 11.25 -10.02 -7.22
C ALA A 182 11.31 -10.61 -8.64
N GLN A 183 10.57 -10.02 -9.57
CA GLN A 183 10.61 -10.40 -10.99
C GLN A 183 11.73 -9.73 -11.79
N GLY A 184 12.52 -8.85 -11.17
CA GLY A 184 13.56 -8.08 -11.86
C GLY A 184 13.02 -7.04 -12.86
N MET A 185 11.77 -6.60 -12.67
CA MET A 185 11.06 -5.71 -13.61
C MET A 185 10.72 -4.34 -13.01
N LEU A 186 11.33 -3.96 -11.89
CA LEU A 186 10.97 -2.71 -11.20
C LEU A 186 11.13 -1.47 -12.09
N ASP A 187 12.14 -1.47 -12.95
CA ASP A 187 12.47 -0.36 -13.84
C ASP A 187 11.84 -0.51 -15.24
N ALA A 188 11.06 -1.58 -15.46
CA ALA A 188 10.43 -1.80 -16.74
C ALA A 188 9.25 -0.82 -16.94
N PRO A 189 9.22 -0.07 -18.07
CA PRO A 189 8.12 0.84 -18.36
C PRO A 189 6.82 0.06 -18.51
N GLN A 190 5.76 0.57 -17.88
CA GLN A 190 4.43 0.00 -18.03
C GLN A 190 3.77 0.53 -19.29
N GLY A 191 3.42 -0.36 -20.21
CA GLY A 191 2.70 -0.02 -21.42
C GLY A 191 1.32 0.59 -21.13
N ALA A 192 0.86 1.47 -22.04
CA ALA A 192 -0.46 2.07 -21.95
C ALA A 192 -1.55 0.98 -21.97
N ARG A 193 -2.56 1.13 -21.11
CA ARG A 193 -3.72 0.27 -21.13
C ARG A 193 -4.74 0.85 -22.11
N PRO A 194 -5.40 0.02 -22.93
CA PRO A 194 -6.51 0.52 -23.74
C PRO A 194 -7.60 1.03 -22.80
N PRO A 195 -8.16 2.22 -23.06
CA PRO A 195 -9.26 2.74 -22.28
C PRO A 195 -10.43 1.74 -22.31
N ALA A 196 -11.07 1.53 -21.17
CA ALA A 196 -12.25 0.68 -21.11
C ALA A 196 -13.31 1.20 -22.10
N PRO A 197 -13.92 0.35 -22.92
CA PRO A 197 -14.89 0.77 -23.92
C PRO A 197 -16.05 1.48 -23.20
N ALA A 198 -16.18 2.79 -23.45
CA ALA A 198 -17.24 3.59 -22.88
C ALA A 198 -18.58 3.15 -23.50
N ARG A 199 -19.47 2.58 -22.70
CA ARG A 199 -20.89 2.47 -23.10
C ARG A 199 -21.42 3.89 -23.26
N ARG A 200 -21.74 4.29 -24.51
CA ARG A 200 -22.40 5.54 -24.94
C ARG A 200 -22.47 6.63 -23.87
N VAL A 201 -21.41 7.43 -23.77
CA VAL A 201 -21.31 8.55 -22.83
C VAL A 201 -21.12 9.81 -23.68
N SER A 202 -21.71 10.92 -23.27
CA SER A 202 -21.54 12.20 -23.99
C SER A 202 -20.08 12.66 -23.93
N SER A 203 -19.60 13.36 -24.96
CA SER A 203 -18.17 13.69 -25.17
C SER A 203 -17.49 14.40 -23.98
N HIS A 204 -18.21 15.25 -23.25
CA HIS A 204 -17.65 15.93 -22.05
C HIS A 204 -17.55 15.01 -20.82
N LEU A 205 -18.27 13.89 -20.77
CA LEU A 205 -18.12 12.87 -19.73
C LEU A 205 -17.01 11.85 -20.04
N LEU A 206 -16.53 11.78 -21.30
CA LEU A 206 -15.40 10.92 -21.71
C LEU A 206 -14.04 11.52 -21.35
N ALA A 207 -13.92 12.84 -21.28
CA ALA A 207 -12.64 13.51 -20.99
C ALA A 207 -12.10 13.15 -19.61
N SER A 208 -12.96 13.06 -18.59
CA SER A 208 -12.53 12.77 -17.22
C SER A 208 -11.92 11.37 -17.03
N PRO A 209 -12.53 10.27 -17.51
CA PRO A 209 -11.93 8.93 -17.44
C PRO A 209 -10.64 8.81 -18.29
N LEU A 210 -10.57 9.43 -19.46
CA LEU A 210 -9.37 9.41 -20.30
C LEU A 210 -8.23 10.19 -19.65
N LEU A 211 -8.49 11.33 -19.06
CA LEU A 211 -7.50 12.08 -18.30
C LEU A 211 -7.03 11.32 -17.06
N ALA A 212 -7.95 10.69 -16.33
CA ALA A 212 -7.59 9.86 -15.18
C ALA A 212 -6.66 8.70 -15.60
N GLU A 213 -6.99 7.98 -16.68
CA GLU A 213 -6.14 6.91 -17.21
C GLU A 213 -4.76 7.44 -17.65
N ALA A 214 -4.71 8.59 -18.32
CA ALA A 214 -3.45 9.22 -18.72
C ALA A 214 -2.59 9.62 -17.51
N PHE A 215 -3.21 10.16 -16.46
CA PHE A 215 -2.51 10.49 -15.21
C PHE A 215 -2.04 9.23 -14.48
N ASP A 216 -2.85 8.18 -14.41
CA ASP A 216 -2.48 6.91 -13.79
C ASP A 216 -1.31 6.26 -14.56
N GLN A 217 -1.33 6.30 -15.89
CA GLN A 217 -0.23 5.83 -16.75
C GLN A 217 1.04 6.64 -16.53
N PHE A 218 0.94 7.97 -16.46
CA PHE A 218 2.06 8.85 -16.17
C PHE A 218 2.64 8.55 -14.79
N ALA A 219 1.81 8.48 -13.75
CA ALA A 219 2.22 8.19 -12.38
C ALA A 219 2.88 6.81 -12.26
N ALA A 220 2.37 5.80 -12.98
CA ALA A 220 2.94 4.45 -12.98
C ALA A 220 4.36 4.40 -13.59
N ASN A 221 4.66 5.26 -14.59
CA ASN A 221 5.97 5.31 -15.24
C ASN A 221 6.94 6.33 -14.62
N LEU A 222 6.44 7.26 -13.83
CA LEU A 222 7.28 8.29 -13.22
C LEU A 222 8.33 7.68 -12.27
N HIS A 223 7.99 6.57 -11.63
CA HIS A 223 8.91 5.83 -10.79
C HIS A 223 10.12 5.30 -11.57
N SER A 224 9.92 4.81 -12.80
CA SER A 224 10.98 4.31 -13.69
C SER A 224 11.94 5.41 -14.18
N LEU A 225 11.58 6.69 -14.03
CA LEU A 225 12.41 7.83 -14.40
C LEU A 225 13.24 8.38 -13.24
N LEU A 226 12.94 7.96 -12.01
CA LEU A 226 13.55 8.50 -10.79
C LEU A 226 14.50 7.53 -10.09
N VAL A 227 14.72 6.35 -10.67
CA VAL A 227 15.61 5.29 -10.13
C VAL A 227 16.97 5.28 -10.83
#